data_aae733fcb9f81163cc032335284354f2
#
_entry.id   aae733fcb9f81163cc032335284354f2
#
_cell.length_a   1.000
_cell.length_b   1.000
_cell.length_c   1.000
_cell.angle_alpha   90.00
_cell.angle_beta   90.00
_cell.angle_gamma   90.00
#
_symmetry.space_group_name_H-M   'P 1'
#
loop_
_entity.id
_entity.type
_entity.pdbx_description
1 polymer ?
#
loop_
_entity_poly.entity_id
_entity_poly.type
_entity_poly.pdbx_seq_one_letter_code
_entity_poly.pdbx_strand_id
1 'polypeptide(L)'
;MAVLLLLLSGCQAAETEIYRPPTRVAPLHSPTPTSAPATLSPRPVQETPIATAAPTCTDNLTFQEDLSIPDGTLVSPGDVLDKRWQVLNSGTCNWDAGYRLELLSGPALGAASEQALYPARSGAQAMIRILFTAPAEAGVYQSAWQAVDPGGNRFGDPIYIQIIVQSNP
;
A
#
# COMPACT_ATOMS: atom_id res chain seq x y z
N MET A 1 -12.89 45.77 -46.70
CA MET A 1 -11.85 44.78 -47.02
C MET A 1 -11.22 44.37 -45.67
N ALA A 2 -11.58 43.22 -45.15
CA ALA A 2 -11.03 42.66 -43.92
C ALA A 2 -10.13 41.51 -44.28
N VAL A 3 -8.85 41.60 -43.96
CA VAL A 3 -7.84 40.57 -44.20
C VAL A 3 -7.84 39.61 -42.99
N LEU A 4 -8.20 38.37 -43.24
CA LEU A 4 -8.22 37.29 -42.27
C LEU A 4 -6.84 36.61 -42.28
N LEU A 5 -6.06 36.80 -41.18
CA LEU A 5 -4.78 36.08 -40.94
C LEU A 5 -5.09 34.73 -40.34
N LEU A 6 -4.81 33.67 -41.06
CA LEU A 6 -4.76 32.28 -40.56
C LEU A 6 -3.39 32.04 -39.89
N LEU A 7 -3.38 31.80 -38.58
CA LEU A 7 -2.23 31.29 -37.86
C LEU A 7 -2.27 29.74 -37.90
N LEU A 8 -1.35 29.12 -38.63
CA LEU A 8 -1.08 27.69 -38.57
C LEU A 8 -0.21 27.39 -37.34
N SER A 9 -0.79 26.74 -36.34
CA SER A 9 -0.05 26.15 -35.23
C SER A 9 0.47 24.78 -35.67
N GLY A 10 1.77 24.68 -35.88
CA GLY A 10 2.46 23.39 -36.12
C GLY A 10 2.57 22.60 -34.82
N CYS A 11 2.03 21.36 -34.82
CA CYS A 11 2.33 20.36 -33.79
C CYS A 11 3.75 19.83 -34.00
N GLN A 12 4.66 20.10 -33.07
CA GLN A 12 5.93 19.40 -32.98
C GLN A 12 5.71 18.07 -32.27
N ALA A 13 5.98 16.97 -32.98
CA ALA A 13 6.03 15.64 -32.39
C ALA A 13 7.30 15.52 -31.55
N ALA A 14 7.16 15.18 -30.27
CA ALA A 14 8.28 14.85 -29.39
C ALA A 14 8.82 13.46 -29.80
N GLU A 15 10.10 13.43 -30.19
CA GLU A 15 10.83 12.17 -30.39
C GLU A 15 11.00 11.48 -29.04
N THR A 16 10.44 10.29 -28.88
CA THR A 16 10.69 9.40 -27.76
C THR A 16 12.07 8.74 -27.94
N GLU A 17 13.05 9.15 -27.19
CA GLU A 17 14.33 8.44 -27.10
C GLU A 17 14.09 7.04 -26.52
N ILE A 18 14.37 6.02 -27.33
CA ILE A 18 14.32 4.62 -26.90
C ILE A 18 15.60 4.32 -26.14
N TYR A 19 15.50 4.18 -24.81
CA TYR A 19 16.60 3.73 -23.96
C TYR A 19 17.06 2.32 -24.39
N ARG A 20 18.30 2.19 -24.86
CA ARG A 20 18.98 0.92 -25.11
C ARG A 20 19.90 0.60 -23.93
N PRO A 21 19.62 -0.48 -23.17
CA PRO A 21 20.54 -0.90 -22.12
C PRO A 21 21.87 -1.38 -22.71
N PRO A 22 23.01 -1.15 -22.02
CA PRO A 22 24.32 -1.60 -22.51
C PRO A 22 24.42 -3.13 -22.52
N THR A 23 24.79 -3.67 -23.66
CA THR A 23 25.07 -5.11 -23.84
C THR A 23 26.33 -5.47 -23.06
N ARG A 24 26.21 -6.27 -22.01
CA ARG A 24 27.40 -6.86 -21.34
C ARG A 24 28.03 -7.89 -22.25
N VAL A 25 29.22 -7.57 -22.73
CA VAL A 25 30.11 -8.54 -23.39
C VAL A 25 30.85 -9.31 -22.30
N ALA A 26 30.56 -10.61 -22.18
CA ALA A 26 31.32 -11.49 -21.29
C ALA A 26 32.67 -11.81 -21.90
N PRO A 27 33.78 -11.70 -21.17
CA PRO A 27 35.07 -12.18 -21.66
C PRO A 27 35.13 -13.70 -21.60
N LEU A 28 35.34 -14.36 -22.75
CA LEU A 28 35.73 -15.75 -22.84
C LEU A 28 37.20 -15.89 -22.42
N HIS A 29 37.45 -16.38 -21.22
CA HIS A 29 38.73 -16.96 -20.87
C HIS A 29 38.53 -18.33 -20.29
N SER A 30 38.87 -19.34 -21.10
CA SER A 30 39.02 -20.72 -20.64
C SER A 30 40.47 -20.87 -20.11
N PRO A 31 40.68 -21.18 -18.83
CA PRO A 31 41.97 -21.67 -18.38
C PRO A 31 42.01 -23.18 -18.51
N THR A 32 43.02 -23.69 -19.19
CA THR A 32 43.39 -25.10 -19.24
C THR A 32 43.80 -25.55 -17.84
N PRO A 33 43.28 -26.70 -17.31
CA PRO A 33 43.72 -27.17 -16.01
C PRO A 33 45.08 -27.86 -16.11
N THR A 34 46.10 -27.26 -15.52
CA THR A 34 47.37 -27.89 -15.23
C THR A 34 47.18 -28.70 -13.90
N SER A 35 47.30 -29.99 -13.99
CA SER A 35 47.25 -30.90 -12.83
C SER A 35 48.54 -30.74 -11.99
N ALA A 36 48.39 -30.25 -10.75
CA ALA A 36 49.44 -30.27 -9.72
C ALA A 36 49.09 -31.31 -8.65
N PRO A 37 50.09 -31.96 -8.02
CA PRO A 37 49.88 -33.05 -7.09
C PRO A 37 49.19 -32.57 -5.79
N ALA A 38 48.25 -33.37 -5.32
CA ALA A 38 47.47 -33.08 -4.12
C ALA A 38 48.33 -33.16 -2.85
N THR A 39 48.64 -32.03 -2.26
CA THR A 39 49.07 -31.92 -0.86
C THR A 39 47.85 -31.91 0.02
N LEU A 40 47.74 -32.89 0.93
CA LEU A 40 46.65 -32.94 1.92
C LEU A 40 46.81 -31.78 2.90
N SER A 41 46.13 -30.69 2.62
CA SER A 41 45.92 -29.57 3.58
C SER A 41 44.84 -29.97 4.59
N PRO A 42 45.00 -29.64 5.88
CA PRO A 42 43.96 -29.87 6.87
C PRO A 42 42.69 -29.08 6.47
N ARG A 43 41.56 -29.76 6.42
CA ARG A 43 40.25 -29.19 6.11
C ARG A 43 39.93 -28.06 7.11
N PRO A 44 39.75 -26.82 6.67
CA PRO A 44 39.29 -25.79 7.59
C PRO A 44 37.92 -26.18 8.16
N VAL A 45 37.81 -26.17 9.49
CA VAL A 45 36.53 -26.27 10.18
C VAL A 45 35.68 -25.11 9.72
N GLN A 46 34.68 -25.41 8.92
CA GLN A 46 33.70 -24.40 8.44
C GLN A 46 32.84 -24.03 9.65
N GLU A 47 33.18 -22.96 10.31
CA GLU A 47 32.30 -22.36 11.30
C GLU A 47 31.00 -21.96 10.56
N THR A 48 29.93 -22.68 10.84
CA THR A 48 28.59 -22.33 10.36
C THR A 48 28.28 -20.94 10.92
N PRO A 49 28.04 -19.91 10.06
CA PRO A 49 27.66 -18.59 10.58
C PRO A 49 26.38 -18.76 11.38
N ILE A 50 26.42 -18.40 12.67
CA ILE A 50 25.23 -18.27 13.50
C ILE A 50 24.40 -17.18 12.81
N ALA A 51 23.27 -17.58 12.20
CA ALA A 51 22.33 -16.64 11.63
C ALA A 51 21.85 -15.75 12.78
N THR A 52 22.37 -14.53 12.86
CA THR A 52 21.84 -13.50 13.75
C THR A 52 20.41 -13.25 13.29
N ALA A 53 19.42 -13.61 14.10
CA ALA A 53 18.02 -13.33 13.82
C ALA A 53 17.91 -11.81 13.55
N ALA A 54 17.36 -11.46 12.40
CA ALA A 54 17.06 -10.07 12.09
C ALA A 54 16.17 -9.51 13.23
N PRO A 55 16.41 -8.26 13.68
CA PRO A 55 15.57 -7.68 14.73
C PRO A 55 14.12 -7.72 14.24
N THR A 56 13.25 -8.36 15.01
CA THR A 56 11.81 -8.39 14.73
C THR A 56 11.27 -6.99 14.92
N CYS A 57 10.71 -6.41 13.86
CA CYS A 57 9.99 -5.14 13.97
C CYS A 57 8.59 -5.37 14.56
N THR A 58 7.94 -4.33 15.01
CA THR A 58 6.59 -4.35 15.61
C THR A 58 5.64 -3.57 14.72
N ASP A 59 4.48 -4.15 14.43
CA ASP A 59 3.41 -3.47 13.72
C ASP A 59 2.55 -2.66 14.68
N ASN A 60 2.25 -1.42 14.31
CA ASN A 60 1.26 -0.62 15.01
C ASN A 60 0.72 0.49 14.10
N LEU A 61 -0.59 0.77 14.22
CA LEU A 61 -1.31 1.84 13.57
C LEU A 61 -2.01 2.68 14.64
N THR A 62 -1.80 3.99 14.62
CA THR A 62 -2.50 4.92 15.48
C THR A 62 -3.44 5.79 14.64
N PHE A 63 -4.73 5.78 14.97
CA PHE A 63 -5.71 6.70 14.39
C PHE A 63 -5.38 8.14 14.80
N GLN A 64 -5.53 9.09 13.88
CA GLN A 64 -5.31 10.50 14.16
C GLN A 64 -6.57 11.33 14.02
N GLU A 65 -7.20 11.29 12.84
CA GLU A 65 -8.40 12.08 12.59
C GLU A 65 -9.21 11.57 11.39
N ASP A 66 -10.46 11.98 11.32
CA ASP A 66 -11.32 11.87 10.16
C ASP A 66 -11.05 13.03 9.20
N LEU A 67 -10.52 12.72 8.02
CA LEU A 67 -10.30 13.72 6.96
C LEU A 67 -11.58 14.03 6.18
N SER A 68 -12.56 13.13 6.22
CA SER A 68 -13.88 13.30 5.58
C SER A 68 -14.94 12.54 6.37
N ILE A 69 -16.19 12.92 6.19
CA ILE A 69 -17.37 12.25 6.75
C ILE A 69 -17.18 12.02 8.26
N PRO A 70 -17.30 13.06 9.10
CA PRO A 70 -17.28 12.92 10.56
C PRO A 70 -18.35 11.95 11.05
N ASP A 71 -18.13 11.37 12.23
CA ASP A 71 -19.09 10.45 12.85
C ASP A 71 -20.46 11.10 13.03
N GLY A 72 -21.52 10.31 12.78
CA GLY A 72 -22.89 10.78 12.85
C GLY A 72 -23.34 11.63 11.67
N THR A 73 -22.56 11.71 10.57
CA THR A 73 -22.96 12.42 9.36
C THR A 73 -24.29 11.88 8.84
N LEU A 74 -25.22 12.82 8.57
CA LEU A 74 -26.50 12.52 7.95
C LEU A 74 -26.30 12.30 6.45
N VAL A 75 -26.84 11.21 5.92
CA VAL A 75 -26.74 10.83 4.51
C VAL A 75 -28.08 10.35 3.96
N SER A 76 -28.25 10.39 2.63
CA SER A 76 -29.41 9.82 1.96
C SER A 76 -29.20 8.33 1.63
N PRO A 77 -30.26 7.54 1.52
CA PRO A 77 -30.18 6.17 1.03
C PRO A 77 -29.46 6.09 -0.32
N GLY A 78 -28.47 5.20 -0.43
CA GLY A 78 -27.69 4.98 -1.67
C GLY A 78 -26.59 5.99 -1.93
N ASP A 79 -26.36 6.97 -1.07
CA ASP A 79 -25.25 7.90 -1.23
C ASP A 79 -23.90 7.16 -1.28
N VAL A 80 -23.02 7.61 -2.20
CA VAL A 80 -21.63 7.13 -2.25
C VAL A 80 -20.76 8.00 -1.35
N LEU A 81 -20.10 7.35 -0.41
CA LEU A 81 -19.36 7.97 0.68
C LEU A 81 -17.87 7.76 0.51
N ASP A 82 -17.11 8.80 0.25
CA ASP A 82 -15.63 8.77 0.16
C ASP A 82 -15.02 9.05 1.53
N LYS A 83 -14.93 8.01 2.37
CA LYS A 83 -14.36 8.13 3.71
C LYS A 83 -12.85 8.08 3.66
N ARG A 84 -12.23 9.02 4.38
CA ARG A 84 -10.79 9.15 4.50
C ARG A 84 -10.41 9.36 5.96
N TRP A 85 -9.36 8.66 6.38
CA TRP A 85 -8.77 8.78 7.71
C TRP A 85 -7.31 9.13 7.61
N GLN A 86 -6.82 9.96 8.52
CA GLN A 86 -5.40 10.12 8.79
C GLN A 86 -4.98 9.14 9.86
N VAL A 87 -3.91 8.39 9.58
CA VAL A 87 -3.32 7.44 10.51
C VAL A 87 -1.81 7.62 10.56
N LEU A 88 -1.18 7.11 11.61
CA LEU A 88 0.26 7.08 11.78
C LEU A 88 0.71 5.61 11.80
N ASN A 89 1.73 5.25 11.02
CA ASN A 89 2.48 4.03 11.27
C ASN A 89 3.35 4.26 12.53
N SER A 90 2.82 3.94 13.68
CA SER A 90 3.50 4.10 14.97
C SER A 90 4.31 2.87 15.37
N GLY A 91 4.36 1.85 14.51
CA GLY A 91 5.22 0.68 14.66
C GLY A 91 6.65 0.92 14.19
N THR A 92 7.45 -0.15 14.23
CA THR A 92 8.82 -0.17 13.70
C THR A 92 8.95 -0.92 12.39
N CYS A 93 7.91 -1.69 11.97
CA CYS A 93 7.79 -2.27 10.64
C CYS A 93 7.39 -1.20 9.61
N ASN A 94 7.89 -1.31 8.40
CA ASN A 94 7.33 -0.56 7.28
C ASN A 94 6.16 -1.37 6.70
N TRP A 95 5.02 -0.72 6.48
CA TRP A 95 3.94 -1.36 5.75
C TRP A 95 4.28 -1.42 4.27
N ASP A 96 4.04 -2.55 3.66
CA ASP A 96 4.23 -2.82 2.24
C ASP A 96 2.94 -3.39 1.61
N ALA A 97 3.04 -3.92 0.39
CA ALA A 97 1.90 -4.46 -0.34
C ALA A 97 1.25 -5.73 0.28
N GLY A 98 1.90 -6.33 1.29
CA GLY A 98 1.36 -7.47 2.03
C GLY A 98 0.40 -7.09 3.15
N TYR A 99 0.36 -5.81 3.54
CA TYR A 99 -0.51 -5.30 4.60
C TYR A 99 -1.91 -4.98 4.08
N ARG A 100 -2.93 -5.27 4.88
CA ARG A 100 -4.34 -5.11 4.52
C ARG A 100 -5.12 -4.44 5.63
N LEU A 101 -6.32 -3.96 5.27
CA LEU A 101 -7.39 -3.62 6.20
C LEU A 101 -8.49 -4.65 6.05
N GLU A 102 -8.97 -5.21 7.15
CA GLU A 102 -10.09 -6.14 7.16
C GLU A 102 -11.26 -5.57 7.94
N LEU A 103 -12.46 -5.90 7.49
CA LEU A 103 -13.70 -5.60 8.22
C LEU A 103 -13.65 -6.30 9.58
N LEU A 104 -13.68 -5.49 10.65
CA LEU A 104 -13.65 -5.98 12.01
C LEU A 104 -15.06 -6.24 12.54
N SER A 105 -15.98 -5.32 12.30
CA SER A 105 -17.38 -5.42 12.77
C SER A 105 -18.32 -4.50 12.00
N GLY A 106 -19.60 -4.79 12.08
CA GLY A 106 -20.66 -4.06 11.38
C GLY A 106 -20.80 -4.47 9.91
N PRO A 107 -21.71 -3.81 9.18
CA PRO A 107 -21.89 -4.05 7.74
C PRO A 107 -20.74 -3.45 6.93
N ALA A 108 -20.37 -4.10 5.83
CA ALA A 108 -19.31 -3.60 4.94
C ALA A 108 -19.71 -2.33 4.16
N LEU A 109 -21.00 -1.94 4.17
CA LEU A 109 -21.54 -0.75 3.48
C LEU A 109 -21.13 -0.69 2.00
N GLY A 110 -21.22 -1.82 1.29
CA GLY A 110 -20.87 -1.93 -0.13
C GLY A 110 -19.38 -2.02 -0.43
N ALA A 111 -18.49 -1.86 0.53
CA ALA A 111 -17.07 -2.06 0.36
C ALA A 111 -16.71 -3.57 0.37
N ALA A 112 -15.59 -3.94 -0.27
CA ALA A 112 -15.05 -5.28 -0.11
C ALA A 112 -14.55 -5.46 1.35
N SER A 113 -14.75 -6.64 1.94
CA SER A 113 -14.39 -6.92 3.34
C SER A 113 -12.87 -6.89 3.61
N GLU A 114 -12.07 -6.86 2.57
CA GLU A 114 -10.62 -6.70 2.59
C GLU A 114 -10.23 -5.53 1.66
N GLN A 115 -9.37 -4.65 2.15
CA GLN A 115 -8.86 -3.48 1.45
C GLN A 115 -7.34 -3.47 1.52
N ALA A 116 -6.68 -2.86 0.54
CA ALA A 116 -5.24 -2.64 0.62
C ALA A 116 -4.91 -1.60 1.71
N LEU A 117 -3.95 -1.90 2.57
CA LEU A 117 -3.30 -0.88 3.41
C LEU A 117 -2.15 -0.27 2.60
N TYR A 118 -2.21 1.04 2.35
CA TYR A 118 -1.18 1.71 1.56
C TYR A 118 0.18 1.66 2.26
N PRO A 119 1.29 1.48 1.49
CA PRO A 119 2.63 1.45 2.06
C PRO A 119 2.96 2.71 2.85
N ALA A 120 3.50 2.53 4.06
CA ALA A 120 3.97 3.62 4.91
C ALA A 120 5.20 3.19 5.70
N ARG A 121 6.21 4.06 5.74
CA ARG A 121 7.39 3.81 6.57
C ARG A 121 7.04 3.96 8.04
N SER A 122 7.79 3.29 8.91
CA SER A 122 7.76 3.53 10.35
C SER A 122 7.86 5.03 10.67
N GLY A 123 6.98 5.53 11.52
CA GLY A 123 6.88 6.94 11.89
C GLY A 123 6.22 7.86 10.86
N ALA A 124 5.78 7.34 9.72
CA ALA A 124 5.13 8.16 8.70
C ALA A 124 3.60 8.19 8.86
N GLN A 125 3.02 9.34 8.53
CA GLN A 125 1.57 9.48 8.36
C GLN A 125 1.15 8.86 7.03
N ALA A 126 -0.06 8.27 7.02
CA ALA A 126 -0.71 7.73 5.84
C ALA A 126 -2.18 8.11 5.81
N MET A 127 -2.74 8.20 4.61
CA MET A 127 -4.17 8.39 4.42
C MET A 127 -4.80 7.06 3.97
N ILE A 128 -5.77 6.59 4.72
CA ILE A 128 -6.60 5.44 4.33
C ILE A 128 -7.88 5.97 3.70
N ARG A 129 -8.30 5.35 2.59
CA ARG A 129 -9.50 5.72 1.85
C ARG A 129 -10.32 4.48 1.51
N ILE A 130 -11.60 4.49 1.88
CA ILE A 130 -12.56 3.47 1.48
C ILE A 130 -13.82 4.16 0.93
N LEU A 131 -14.33 3.63 -0.18
CA LEU A 131 -15.63 4.03 -0.72
C LEU A 131 -16.72 3.14 -0.14
N PHE A 132 -17.74 3.76 0.45
CA PHE A 132 -18.91 3.09 0.99
C PHE A 132 -20.17 3.50 0.24
N THR A 133 -21.22 2.73 0.42
CA THR A 133 -22.57 3.06 -0.06
C THR A 133 -23.53 3.02 1.13
N ALA A 134 -24.29 4.10 1.31
CA ALA A 134 -25.27 4.19 2.36
C ALA A 134 -26.38 3.15 2.11
N PRO A 135 -26.82 2.40 3.14
CA PRO A 135 -27.94 1.47 3.03
C PRO A 135 -29.24 2.14 2.56
N ALA A 136 -30.16 1.33 2.01
CA ALA A 136 -31.48 1.84 1.59
C ALA A 136 -32.41 2.13 2.79
N GLU A 137 -32.21 1.42 3.89
CA GLU A 137 -33.03 1.56 5.09
C GLU A 137 -32.49 2.67 5.99
N ALA A 138 -33.43 3.46 6.56
CA ALA A 138 -33.08 4.48 7.54
C ALA A 138 -32.55 3.85 8.83
N GLY A 139 -31.51 4.44 9.42
CA GLY A 139 -30.92 3.90 10.64
C GLY A 139 -29.50 4.45 10.91
N VAL A 140 -28.94 4.03 12.03
CA VAL A 140 -27.54 4.30 12.39
C VAL A 140 -26.68 3.11 11.99
N TYR A 141 -25.66 3.35 11.21
CA TYR A 141 -24.73 2.31 10.73
C TYR A 141 -23.30 2.65 11.11
N GLN A 142 -22.61 1.64 11.61
CA GLN A 142 -21.18 1.72 11.90
C GLN A 142 -20.46 0.55 11.24
N SER A 143 -19.38 0.85 10.52
CA SER A 143 -18.49 -0.14 9.89
C SER A 143 -17.08 0.07 10.41
N ALA A 144 -16.54 -0.92 11.12
CA ALA A 144 -15.20 -0.84 11.74
C ALA A 144 -14.22 -1.75 11.01
N TRP A 145 -12.99 -1.27 10.87
CA TRP A 145 -11.91 -1.90 10.12
C TRP A 145 -10.63 -1.92 10.94
N GLN A 146 -9.79 -2.93 10.76
CA GLN A 146 -8.51 -3.03 11.44
C GLN A 146 -7.41 -3.47 10.48
N ALA A 147 -6.20 -2.98 10.72
CA ALA A 147 -5.02 -3.36 9.96
C ALA A 147 -4.61 -4.80 10.27
N VAL A 148 -4.08 -5.49 9.24
CA VAL A 148 -3.64 -6.88 9.30
C VAL A 148 -2.27 -6.98 8.64
N ASP A 149 -1.33 -7.64 9.31
CA ASP A 149 0.01 -7.90 8.81
C ASP A 149 0.02 -9.03 7.74
N PRO A 150 1.13 -9.26 7.04
CA PRO A 150 1.24 -10.34 6.05
C PRO A 150 1.05 -11.75 6.66
N GLY A 151 1.19 -11.91 7.98
CA GLY A 151 0.95 -13.14 8.71
C GLY A 151 -0.52 -13.37 9.10
N GLY A 152 -1.40 -12.39 8.86
CA GLY A 152 -2.82 -12.45 9.22
C GLY A 152 -3.11 -11.97 10.65
N ASN A 153 -2.16 -11.35 11.33
CA ASN A 153 -2.38 -10.81 12.67
C ASN A 153 -2.91 -9.39 12.61
N ARG A 154 -3.99 -9.11 13.36
CA ARG A 154 -4.53 -7.76 13.50
C ARG A 154 -3.66 -6.92 14.40
N PHE A 155 -3.50 -5.63 14.05
CA PHE A 155 -2.70 -4.69 14.82
C PHE A 155 -3.27 -3.27 14.80
N GLY A 156 -2.82 -2.47 15.77
CA GLY A 156 -3.12 -1.05 15.88
C GLY A 156 -4.57 -0.72 16.22
N ASP A 157 -4.89 0.56 16.19
CA ASP A 157 -6.23 1.07 16.45
C ASP A 157 -7.18 0.67 15.34
N PRO A 158 -8.43 0.26 15.66
CA PRO A 158 -9.47 0.15 14.66
C PRO A 158 -9.88 1.55 14.16
N ILE A 159 -10.20 1.65 12.87
CA ILE A 159 -10.81 2.83 12.28
C ILE A 159 -12.26 2.49 11.89
N TYR A 160 -13.14 3.49 11.89
CA TYR A 160 -14.54 3.24 11.56
C TYR A 160 -15.19 4.43 10.87
N ILE A 161 -16.30 4.18 10.21
CA ILE A 161 -17.26 5.17 9.75
C ILE A 161 -18.57 4.96 10.51
N GLN A 162 -19.16 6.04 11.00
CA GLN A 162 -20.52 6.03 11.55
C GLN A 162 -21.37 7.04 10.79
N ILE A 163 -22.50 6.59 10.27
CA ILE A 163 -23.44 7.42 9.51
C ILE A 163 -24.88 7.25 10.02
N ILE A 164 -25.70 8.23 9.76
CA ILE A 164 -27.15 8.20 10.01
C ILE A 164 -27.84 8.32 8.65
N VAL A 165 -28.45 7.24 8.19
CA VAL A 165 -29.27 7.24 6.98
C VAL A 165 -30.66 7.78 7.31
N GLN A 166 -31.06 8.85 6.64
CA GLN A 166 -32.37 9.48 6.83
C GLN A 166 -33.46 8.70 6.09
N SER A 167 -34.68 8.68 6.64
CA SER A 167 -35.83 8.22 5.87
C SER A 167 -36.09 9.20 4.73
N ASN A 168 -36.27 8.68 3.51
CA ASN A 168 -36.81 9.50 2.42
C ASN A 168 -38.22 9.97 2.84
N PRO A 169 -38.58 11.25 2.67
CA PRO A 169 -39.91 11.79 2.99
C PRO A 169 -40.99 11.19 2.09
#